data_3f7753cc7d62d01fc4b820c6c5e48d5a
#
_entry.id   3f7753cc7d62d01fc4b820c6c5e48d5a
#
_cell.length_a   1.000
_cell.length_b   1.000
_cell.length_c   1.000
_cell.angle_alpha   90.00
_cell.angle_beta   90.00
_cell.angle_gamma   90.00
#
_symmetry.space_group_name_H-M   'P 1'
#
loop_
_entity.id
_entity.type
_entity.pdbx_description
1 polymer ?
#
loop_
_entity_poly.entity_id
_entity_poly.type
_entity_poly.pdbx_seq_one_letter_code
_entity_poly.pdbx_strand_id
1 'polypeptide(L)'
;MKITLVHPAGFNFVPGQPDFSVLANRMAPIGILQLASWLDMHGHSSALHDCLGPYAPKSIEENAEIVLATDPDMVGFSATTSGFMDAVEMSAIIKARRPDIKIVFGNVHVSSIGAPILEHFPEIDYLVIGEGEGALLDLANGVALAKIDNLVFRDRENEGRIVSNPRRRRILNLDELPFPAWEKLAGFPHAYHLPLFAYEKHHGATMITSRGCPYTCSFCDRTVFERLYKTNSAQYVYDHMKHLRDRFGVYHVNFYDDLFTAQRKRVEELCDLLIEKPLGMQFNCAIRTGHTSDEMLARLKQAGALMVSMGIESADPAMMERHKAGVTLDAVKKTVEQIHNAGLRAKGLFIFGMPGETPETIRATSDFILSLDLDEMNMTKFSPLHGAPIWDECASNTTGDMIEDWRLMNCLNFVYKPEGFESREEMDALYNWHVKRFYDSKGYRRRFAKRLWQHRWSLWHILKHLPETIAAARYFSANKEQLDRAKREFKLHPRQPVGLRPALSPELQADAIAAMSPVKVSRRVRSDSTGSAAVPPKMGKPLPVAGV
;
A
#
# COMPACT_ATOMS: atom_id res chain seq x y z
N MET A 1 -28.73 11.91 2.52
CA MET A 1 -27.75 12.08 3.60
C MET A 1 -26.54 12.83 3.05
N LYS A 2 -25.96 13.73 3.84
CA LYS A 2 -24.67 14.39 3.55
C LYS A 2 -23.56 13.61 4.26
N ILE A 3 -22.53 13.18 3.54
CA ILE A 3 -21.46 12.34 4.06
C ILE A 3 -20.11 12.95 3.72
N THR A 4 -19.27 13.20 4.73
CA THR A 4 -17.90 13.65 4.49
C THR A 4 -16.94 12.51 4.70
N LEU A 5 -16.17 12.17 3.66
CA LEU A 5 -15.17 11.13 3.69
C LEU A 5 -13.78 11.74 3.92
N VAL A 6 -13.06 11.21 4.89
CA VAL A 6 -11.79 11.76 5.36
C VAL A 6 -10.66 10.74 5.20
N HIS A 7 -9.55 11.19 4.64
CA HIS A 7 -8.29 10.49 4.65
C HIS A 7 -7.38 11.14 5.71
N PRO A 8 -7.14 10.52 6.86
CA PRO A 8 -6.34 11.10 7.94
C PRO A 8 -4.86 11.17 7.58
N ALA A 9 -4.15 12.17 8.11
CA ALA A 9 -2.75 12.41 7.77
C ALA A 9 -1.80 11.33 8.27
N GLY A 10 -2.03 10.82 9.46
CA GLY A 10 -1.10 9.96 10.14
C GLY A 10 0.21 10.68 10.50
N PHE A 11 1.15 9.94 11.07
CA PHE A 11 2.45 10.45 11.49
C PHE A 11 3.44 10.62 10.31
N ASN A 12 2.98 11.27 9.24
CA ASN A 12 3.85 11.63 8.12
C ASN A 12 4.58 12.97 8.34
N PHE A 13 4.08 13.78 9.30
CA PHE A 13 4.65 15.08 9.64
C PHE A 13 4.88 15.17 11.14
N VAL A 14 6.13 15.45 11.53
CA VAL A 14 6.45 15.80 12.92
C VAL A 14 6.18 17.30 13.09
N PRO A 15 5.41 17.72 14.09
CA PRO A 15 5.18 19.15 14.36
C PRO A 15 6.50 19.94 14.43
N GLY A 16 6.53 21.09 13.77
CA GLY A 16 7.72 21.95 13.71
C GLY A 16 8.75 21.57 12.64
N GLN A 17 8.53 20.50 11.88
CA GLN A 17 9.38 20.18 10.72
C GLN A 17 8.93 20.90 9.45
N PRO A 18 9.87 21.22 8.53
CA PRO A 18 9.52 21.72 7.21
C PRO A 18 8.62 20.76 6.44
N ASP A 19 7.71 21.29 5.65
CA ASP A 19 6.86 20.49 4.77
C ASP A 19 7.62 20.07 3.52
N PHE A 20 7.93 18.77 3.43
CA PHE A 20 8.59 18.18 2.26
C PHE A 20 7.59 17.49 1.31
N SER A 21 6.29 17.60 1.56
CA SER A 21 5.27 16.94 0.74
C SER A 21 5.29 17.39 -0.73
N VAL A 22 5.81 18.59 -1.00
CA VAL A 22 6.01 19.07 -2.38
C VAL A 22 7.12 18.31 -3.13
N LEU A 23 8.03 17.65 -2.42
CA LEU A 23 9.14 16.87 -2.99
C LEU A 23 8.90 15.36 -2.90
N ALA A 24 8.05 14.93 -1.96
CA ALA A 24 7.60 13.56 -1.85
C ALA A 24 6.46 13.29 -2.84
N ASN A 25 6.12 12.03 -3.04
CA ASN A 25 4.89 11.69 -3.76
C ASN A 25 3.66 12.08 -2.93
N ARG A 26 2.71 12.71 -3.59
CA ARG A 26 1.38 12.97 -3.02
C ARG A 26 0.35 12.24 -3.85
N MET A 27 -0.09 11.10 -3.35
CA MET A 27 -1.03 10.23 -4.05
C MET A 27 -2.46 10.54 -3.65
N ALA A 28 -3.37 10.48 -4.63
CA ALA A 28 -4.79 10.62 -4.38
C ALA A 28 -5.30 9.45 -3.53
N PRO A 29 -6.14 9.69 -2.51
CA PRO A 29 -6.73 8.64 -1.67
C PRO A 29 -7.90 7.97 -2.40
N ILE A 30 -7.61 7.09 -3.38
CA ILE A 30 -8.57 6.52 -4.34
C ILE A 30 -9.76 5.87 -3.64
N GLY A 31 -9.55 5.21 -2.49
CA GLY A 31 -10.61 4.52 -1.76
C GLY A 31 -11.77 5.44 -1.38
N ILE A 32 -11.49 6.64 -0.84
CA ILE A 32 -12.56 7.59 -0.49
C ILE A 32 -13.15 8.27 -1.72
N LEU A 33 -12.37 8.47 -2.78
CA LEU A 33 -12.89 8.97 -4.06
C LEU A 33 -13.90 7.99 -4.67
N GLN A 34 -13.60 6.70 -4.60
CA GLN A 34 -14.48 5.64 -5.08
C GLN A 34 -15.77 5.55 -4.27
N LEU A 35 -15.68 5.64 -2.94
CA LEU A 35 -16.85 5.67 -2.06
C LEU A 35 -17.70 6.91 -2.30
N ALA A 36 -17.08 8.08 -2.54
CA ALA A 36 -17.80 9.31 -2.84
C ALA A 36 -18.63 9.19 -4.12
N SER A 37 -18.02 8.74 -5.22
CA SER A 37 -18.74 8.55 -6.48
C SER A 37 -19.83 7.50 -6.38
N TRP A 38 -19.62 6.44 -5.59
CA TRP A 38 -20.63 5.41 -5.33
C TRP A 38 -21.84 5.97 -4.58
N LEU A 39 -21.62 6.76 -3.53
CA LEU A 39 -22.69 7.41 -2.77
C LEU A 39 -23.48 8.42 -3.62
N ASP A 40 -22.77 9.24 -4.41
CA ASP A 40 -23.39 10.24 -5.28
C ASP A 40 -24.28 9.56 -6.35
N MET A 41 -23.82 8.45 -6.93
CA MET A 41 -24.58 7.67 -7.91
C MET A 41 -25.91 7.15 -7.32
N HIS A 42 -25.93 6.92 -5.99
CA HIS A 42 -27.13 6.45 -5.27
C HIS A 42 -27.95 7.57 -4.60
N GLY A 43 -27.72 8.83 -4.99
CA GLY A 43 -28.55 9.97 -4.56
C GLY A 43 -28.17 10.57 -3.20
N HIS A 44 -27.01 10.23 -2.64
CA HIS A 44 -26.47 10.90 -1.47
C HIS A 44 -25.54 12.05 -1.89
N SER A 45 -25.23 12.95 -0.96
CA SER A 45 -24.28 14.05 -1.20
C SER A 45 -22.98 13.74 -0.46
N SER A 46 -21.87 13.62 -1.19
CA SER A 46 -20.57 13.37 -0.59
C SER A 46 -19.63 14.56 -0.68
N ALA A 47 -18.82 14.76 0.37
CA ALA A 47 -17.68 15.66 0.39
C ALA A 47 -16.41 14.86 0.72
N LEU A 48 -15.25 15.38 0.31
CA LEU A 48 -13.95 14.75 0.55
C LEU A 48 -13.03 15.70 1.32
N HIS A 49 -12.31 15.16 2.29
CA HIS A 49 -11.21 15.85 2.95
C HIS A 49 -9.99 14.94 3.03
N ASP A 50 -8.93 15.33 2.31
CA ASP A 50 -7.63 14.66 2.35
C ASP A 50 -6.69 15.45 3.25
N CYS A 51 -6.44 14.96 4.46
CA CYS A 51 -5.55 15.60 5.42
C CYS A 51 -4.07 15.60 4.99
N LEU A 52 -3.70 14.84 3.94
CA LEU A 52 -2.40 14.92 3.25
C LEU A 52 -2.46 15.78 2.00
N GLY A 53 -3.62 16.35 1.70
CA GLY A 53 -3.85 17.17 0.53
C GLY A 53 -3.08 18.50 0.56
N PRO A 54 -2.98 19.18 -0.58
CA PRO A 54 -2.15 20.38 -0.72
C PRO A 54 -2.62 21.57 0.11
N TYR A 55 -3.87 21.59 0.51
CA TYR A 55 -4.51 22.70 1.24
C TYR A 55 -4.92 22.31 2.66
N ALA A 56 -4.61 21.09 3.08
CA ALA A 56 -4.94 20.63 4.42
C ALA A 56 -4.02 21.29 5.46
N PRO A 57 -4.59 21.80 6.57
CA PRO A 57 -3.80 22.26 7.70
C PRO A 57 -3.09 21.09 8.38
N LYS A 58 -2.05 21.39 9.17
CA LYS A 58 -1.30 20.36 9.92
C LYS A 58 -1.93 20.01 11.26
N SER A 59 -2.80 20.88 11.79
CA SER A 59 -3.49 20.66 13.06
C SER A 59 -4.70 19.75 12.87
N ILE A 60 -4.88 18.82 13.78
CA ILE A 60 -6.05 17.92 13.81
C ILE A 60 -7.32 18.72 14.06
N GLU A 61 -7.26 19.74 14.92
CA GLU A 61 -8.36 20.63 15.24
C GLU A 61 -8.83 21.39 14.01
N GLU A 62 -7.92 21.99 13.25
CA GLU A 62 -8.26 22.74 12.03
C GLU A 62 -8.85 21.81 10.95
N ASN A 63 -8.34 20.59 10.82
CA ASN A 63 -8.92 19.58 9.93
C ASN A 63 -10.35 19.21 10.37
N ALA A 64 -10.59 19.06 11.68
CA ALA A 64 -11.93 18.78 12.21
C ALA A 64 -12.91 19.94 11.90
N GLU A 65 -12.47 21.21 12.00
CA GLU A 65 -13.29 22.39 11.63
C GLU A 65 -13.67 22.38 10.14
N ILE A 66 -12.74 22.03 9.25
CA ILE A 66 -13.02 21.90 7.81
C ILE A 66 -14.09 20.81 7.57
N VAL A 67 -13.99 19.68 8.26
CA VAL A 67 -14.97 18.61 8.17
C VAL A 67 -16.33 19.07 8.69
N LEU A 68 -16.38 19.73 9.85
CA LEU A 68 -17.62 20.28 10.42
C LEU A 68 -18.27 21.33 9.53
N ALA A 69 -17.46 22.17 8.84
CA ALA A 69 -17.96 23.19 7.92
C ALA A 69 -18.72 22.60 6.70
N THR A 70 -18.55 21.30 6.39
CA THR A 70 -19.34 20.64 5.35
C THR A 70 -20.77 20.30 5.82
N ASP A 71 -21.10 20.49 7.10
CA ASP A 71 -22.38 20.18 7.74
C ASP A 71 -22.83 18.74 7.45
N PRO A 72 -22.04 17.70 7.83
CA PRO A 72 -22.34 16.33 7.50
C PRO A 72 -23.32 15.67 8.49
N ASP A 73 -24.15 14.74 7.98
CA ASP A 73 -24.92 13.82 8.82
C ASP A 73 -24.01 12.66 9.31
N MET A 74 -23.00 12.33 8.52
CA MET A 74 -22.06 11.23 8.78
C MET A 74 -20.66 11.61 8.32
N VAL A 75 -19.65 11.22 9.11
CA VAL A 75 -18.23 11.34 8.74
C VAL A 75 -17.62 9.94 8.64
N GLY A 76 -17.02 9.63 7.49
CA GLY A 76 -16.37 8.37 7.22
C GLY A 76 -14.85 8.51 7.15
N PHE A 77 -14.13 7.80 8.02
CA PHE A 77 -12.67 7.79 8.04
C PHE A 77 -12.11 6.54 7.35
N SER A 78 -11.26 6.75 6.35
CA SER A 78 -10.49 5.69 5.69
C SER A 78 -9.10 5.61 6.35
N ALA A 79 -8.99 4.91 7.47
CA ALA A 79 -7.81 4.91 8.32
C ALA A 79 -6.87 3.74 8.01
N THR A 80 -5.64 4.05 7.60
CA THR A 80 -4.50 3.11 7.68
C THR A 80 -4.03 3.01 9.13
N THR A 81 -3.17 2.04 9.44
CA THR A 81 -2.67 1.87 10.81
C THR A 81 -2.02 3.15 11.34
N SER A 82 -1.18 3.80 10.55
CA SER A 82 -0.49 5.01 10.97
C SER A 82 -1.38 6.25 11.10
N GLY A 83 -2.50 6.29 10.37
CA GLY A 83 -3.45 7.40 10.42
C GLY A 83 -4.61 7.21 11.40
N PHE A 84 -4.70 6.04 12.04
CA PHE A 84 -5.87 5.70 12.85
C PHE A 84 -6.03 6.60 14.08
N MET A 85 -4.95 6.89 14.80
CA MET A 85 -5.04 7.71 16.02
C MET A 85 -5.39 9.18 15.72
N ASP A 86 -4.93 9.73 14.59
CA ASP A 86 -5.32 11.09 14.15
C ASP A 86 -6.83 11.13 13.84
N ALA A 87 -7.37 10.09 13.21
CA ALA A 87 -8.80 9.98 12.96
C ALA A 87 -9.61 9.86 14.25
N VAL A 88 -9.11 9.14 15.25
CA VAL A 88 -9.73 9.02 16.60
C VAL A 88 -9.78 10.38 17.28
N GLU A 89 -8.67 11.13 17.29
CA GLU A 89 -8.64 12.47 17.89
C GLU A 89 -9.60 13.43 17.18
N MET A 90 -9.60 13.42 15.84
CA MET A 90 -10.54 14.22 15.05
C MET A 90 -11.99 13.85 15.36
N SER A 91 -12.28 12.56 15.51
CA SER A 91 -13.62 12.07 15.87
C SER A 91 -14.07 12.56 17.24
N ALA A 92 -13.17 12.59 18.23
CA ALA A 92 -13.45 13.11 19.56
C ALA A 92 -13.81 14.61 19.51
N ILE A 93 -13.08 15.41 18.71
CA ILE A 93 -13.37 16.84 18.50
C ILE A 93 -14.74 17.03 17.83
N ILE A 94 -15.03 16.27 16.77
CA ILE A 94 -16.31 16.31 16.06
C ILE A 94 -17.46 15.96 17.01
N LYS A 95 -17.33 14.86 17.77
CA LYS A 95 -18.36 14.43 18.74
C LYS A 95 -18.58 15.42 19.87
N ALA A 96 -17.55 16.10 20.35
CA ALA A 96 -17.67 17.14 21.37
C ALA A 96 -18.51 18.33 20.91
N ARG A 97 -18.47 18.68 19.60
CA ARG A 97 -19.20 19.80 19.03
C ARG A 97 -20.55 19.43 18.43
N ARG A 98 -20.61 18.26 17.79
CA ARG A 98 -21.79 17.73 17.10
C ARG A 98 -21.95 16.26 17.43
N PRO A 99 -22.52 15.93 18.61
CA PRO A 99 -22.69 14.53 19.06
C PRO A 99 -23.67 13.74 18.19
N ASP A 100 -24.50 14.41 17.43
CA ASP A 100 -25.47 13.84 16.49
C ASP A 100 -24.82 13.24 15.24
N ILE A 101 -23.67 13.76 14.79
CA ILE A 101 -22.95 13.25 13.62
C ILE A 101 -22.52 11.80 13.84
N LYS A 102 -22.83 10.93 12.87
CA LYS A 102 -22.38 9.52 12.89
C LYS A 102 -20.95 9.40 12.42
N ILE A 103 -20.14 8.67 13.19
CA ILE A 103 -18.73 8.43 12.88
C ILE A 103 -18.57 6.98 12.44
N VAL A 104 -18.07 6.77 11.23
CA VAL A 104 -17.80 5.44 10.66
C VAL A 104 -16.35 5.31 10.26
N PHE A 105 -15.70 4.22 10.64
CA PHE A 105 -14.32 3.89 10.28
C PHE A 105 -14.27 2.67 9.36
N GLY A 106 -13.36 2.71 8.39
CA GLY A 106 -13.08 1.61 7.48
C GLY A 106 -11.60 1.52 7.14
N ASN A 107 -11.29 0.69 6.13
CA ASN A 107 -9.96 0.41 5.62
C ASN A 107 -9.22 -0.71 6.40
N VAL A 108 -7.93 -0.90 6.10
CA VAL A 108 -7.12 -2.06 6.49
C VAL A 108 -6.98 -2.23 7.99
N HIS A 109 -6.70 -1.16 8.75
CA HIS A 109 -6.53 -1.24 10.20
C HIS A 109 -7.81 -1.72 10.91
N VAL A 110 -8.93 -1.14 10.52
CA VAL A 110 -10.25 -1.51 11.06
C VAL A 110 -10.62 -2.93 10.66
N SER A 111 -10.33 -3.32 9.42
CA SER A 111 -10.63 -4.67 8.92
C SER A 111 -9.80 -5.75 9.60
N SER A 112 -8.59 -5.42 10.05
CA SER A 112 -7.71 -6.39 10.71
C SER A 112 -8.01 -6.54 12.20
N ILE A 113 -8.41 -5.49 12.92
CA ILE A 113 -8.67 -5.54 14.37
C ILE A 113 -10.13 -5.83 14.68
N GLY A 114 -11.07 -5.13 14.02
CA GLY A 114 -12.50 -5.36 14.19
C GLY A 114 -13.08 -4.84 15.51
N ALA A 115 -13.98 -5.63 16.12
CA ALA A 115 -14.78 -5.27 17.29
C ALA A 115 -14.03 -4.64 18.47
N PRO A 116 -12.81 -5.07 18.84
CA PRO A 116 -12.05 -4.47 19.94
C PRO A 116 -11.83 -2.95 19.80
N ILE A 117 -11.83 -2.41 18.58
CA ILE A 117 -11.75 -0.96 18.37
C ILE A 117 -12.93 -0.25 19.04
N LEU A 118 -14.15 -0.74 18.90
CA LEU A 118 -15.30 -0.11 19.54
C LEU A 118 -15.25 -0.20 21.06
N GLU A 119 -14.63 -1.21 21.65
CA GLU A 119 -14.48 -1.32 23.10
C GLU A 119 -13.66 -0.17 23.68
N HIS A 120 -12.66 0.32 22.91
CA HIS A 120 -11.69 1.32 23.37
C HIS A 120 -12.03 2.76 22.97
N PHE A 121 -12.79 2.95 21.87
CA PHE A 121 -13.03 4.27 21.27
C PHE A 121 -14.52 4.58 21.21
N PRO A 122 -15.10 5.20 22.27
CA PRO A 122 -16.54 5.47 22.36
C PRO A 122 -17.05 6.49 21.33
N GLU A 123 -16.20 7.35 20.78
CA GLU A 123 -16.53 8.32 19.75
C GLU A 123 -16.82 7.68 18.38
N ILE A 124 -16.41 6.44 18.15
CA ILE A 124 -16.68 5.72 16.90
C ILE A 124 -18.03 5.01 17.03
N ASP A 125 -18.97 5.29 16.13
CA ASP A 125 -20.29 4.63 16.13
C ASP A 125 -20.26 3.30 15.39
N TYR A 126 -19.55 3.23 14.23
CA TYR A 126 -19.58 2.10 13.30
C TYR A 126 -18.21 1.76 12.77
N LEU A 127 -17.97 0.45 12.52
CA LEU A 127 -16.83 -0.02 11.73
C LEU A 127 -17.34 -0.77 10.51
N VAL A 128 -16.71 -0.53 9.37
CA VAL A 128 -16.95 -1.29 8.14
C VAL A 128 -15.73 -2.18 7.86
N ILE A 129 -15.95 -3.48 7.86
CA ILE A 129 -14.92 -4.50 7.69
C ILE A 129 -14.89 -4.95 6.23
N GLY A 130 -13.72 -4.86 5.58
CA GLY A 130 -13.56 -5.21 4.17
C GLY A 130 -13.99 -4.10 3.21
N GLU A 131 -14.70 -4.45 2.12
CA GLU A 131 -15.15 -3.49 1.10
C GLU A 131 -16.26 -2.58 1.66
N GLY A 132 -16.10 -1.27 1.45
CA GLY A 132 -16.93 -0.25 2.10
C GLY A 132 -18.21 0.13 1.36
N GLU A 133 -18.30 -0.10 0.04
CA GLU A 133 -19.36 0.44 -0.82
C GLU A 133 -20.77 0.03 -0.37
N GLY A 134 -20.95 -1.27 -0.11
CA GLY A 134 -22.27 -1.79 0.29
C GLY A 134 -22.69 -1.35 1.69
N ALA A 135 -21.81 -1.51 2.68
CA ALA A 135 -22.13 -1.18 4.06
C ALA A 135 -22.36 0.32 4.27
N LEU A 136 -21.53 1.16 3.63
CA LEU A 136 -21.68 2.61 3.74
C LEU A 136 -22.96 3.12 3.07
N LEU A 137 -23.34 2.52 1.92
CA LEU A 137 -24.60 2.83 1.25
C LEU A 137 -25.82 2.41 2.09
N ASP A 138 -25.77 1.21 2.70
CA ASP A 138 -26.86 0.75 3.56
C ASP A 138 -27.02 1.64 4.81
N LEU A 139 -25.90 2.07 5.42
CA LEU A 139 -25.92 3.05 6.51
C LEU A 139 -26.56 4.38 6.06
N ALA A 140 -26.17 4.87 4.87
CA ALA A 140 -26.70 6.10 4.30
C ALA A 140 -28.22 6.01 4.00
N ASN A 141 -28.69 4.85 3.61
CA ASN A 141 -30.11 4.56 3.36
C ASN A 141 -30.93 4.28 4.63
N GLY A 142 -30.30 4.24 5.81
CA GLY A 142 -30.99 3.95 7.06
C GLY A 142 -31.47 2.50 7.20
N VAL A 143 -30.77 1.55 6.57
CA VAL A 143 -31.04 0.12 6.73
C VAL A 143 -30.81 -0.28 8.20
N ALA A 144 -31.65 -1.14 8.75
CA ALA A 144 -31.51 -1.62 10.12
C ALA A 144 -30.10 -2.23 10.34
N LEU A 145 -29.38 -1.79 11.38
CA LEU A 145 -27.96 -2.11 11.61
C LEU A 145 -27.67 -3.61 11.57
N ALA A 146 -28.55 -4.43 12.15
CA ALA A 146 -28.41 -5.89 12.17
C ALA A 146 -28.52 -6.56 10.79
N LYS A 147 -28.94 -5.82 9.75
CA LYS A 147 -29.07 -6.33 8.36
C LYS A 147 -27.95 -5.85 7.44
N ILE A 148 -27.06 -4.99 7.93
CA ILE A 148 -25.95 -4.44 7.13
C ILE A 148 -24.76 -5.38 7.22
N ASP A 149 -24.48 -6.11 6.14
CA ASP A 149 -23.28 -6.95 6.08
C ASP A 149 -22.01 -6.13 6.28
N ASN A 150 -20.96 -6.74 6.83
CA ASN A 150 -19.65 -6.11 7.08
C ASN A 150 -19.65 -5.01 8.16
N LEU A 151 -20.76 -4.79 8.86
CA LEU A 151 -20.87 -3.75 9.88
C LEU A 151 -20.54 -4.30 11.27
N VAL A 152 -19.77 -3.52 12.05
CA VAL A 152 -19.63 -3.70 13.50
C VAL A 152 -20.18 -2.46 14.16
N PHE A 153 -21.04 -2.64 15.20
CA PHE A 153 -21.74 -1.55 15.86
C PHE A 153 -22.06 -1.87 17.32
N ARG A 154 -22.38 -0.81 18.10
CA ARG A 154 -22.93 -0.97 19.46
C ARG A 154 -24.44 -1.06 19.37
N ASP A 155 -24.98 -2.16 19.83
CA ASP A 155 -26.43 -2.35 19.97
C ASP A 155 -26.92 -1.63 21.24
N ARG A 156 -27.46 -0.44 21.05
CA ARG A 156 -27.96 0.41 22.14
C ARG A 156 -29.22 -0.13 22.81
N GLU A 157 -29.95 -1.01 22.14
CA GLU A 157 -31.16 -1.65 22.67
C GLU A 157 -30.78 -2.81 23.61
N ASN A 158 -29.58 -3.37 23.47
CA ASN A 158 -29.05 -4.45 24.29
C ASN A 158 -27.78 -4.00 25.06
N GLU A 159 -27.93 -3.04 25.96
CA GLU A 159 -26.87 -2.56 26.89
C GLU A 159 -25.55 -2.12 26.21
N GLY A 160 -25.61 -1.75 24.96
CA GLY A 160 -24.41 -1.32 24.20
C GLY A 160 -23.50 -2.48 23.79
N ARG A 161 -23.99 -3.71 23.78
CA ARG A 161 -23.25 -4.88 23.30
C ARG A 161 -22.71 -4.63 21.88
N ILE A 162 -21.45 -4.98 21.65
CA ILE A 162 -20.85 -4.90 20.31
C ILE A 162 -21.28 -6.11 19.49
N VAL A 163 -21.85 -5.82 18.32
CA VAL A 163 -22.34 -6.80 17.35
C VAL A 163 -21.48 -6.71 16.10
N SER A 164 -20.98 -7.85 15.64
CA SER A 164 -20.28 -8.00 14.35
C SER A 164 -21.17 -8.77 13.39
N ASN A 165 -21.64 -8.13 12.36
CA ASN A 165 -22.44 -8.77 11.33
C ASN A 165 -21.59 -9.65 10.39
N PRO A 166 -22.19 -10.59 9.68
CA PRO A 166 -21.47 -11.45 8.74
C PRO A 166 -20.71 -10.65 7.69
N ARG A 167 -19.51 -11.11 7.36
CA ARG A 167 -18.76 -10.56 6.23
C ARG A 167 -19.30 -11.14 4.92
N ARG A 168 -19.66 -10.27 4.00
CA ARG A 168 -20.09 -10.63 2.66
C ARG A 168 -19.57 -9.65 1.63
N ARG A 169 -19.26 -10.15 0.45
CA ARG A 169 -18.87 -9.32 -0.69
C ARG A 169 -20.11 -8.96 -1.49
N ARG A 170 -20.35 -7.66 -1.64
CA ARG A 170 -21.53 -7.14 -2.35
C ARG A 170 -21.20 -6.70 -3.77
N ILE A 171 -20.01 -6.18 -4.00
CA ILE A 171 -19.57 -5.81 -5.35
C ILE A 171 -18.87 -7.02 -5.97
N LEU A 172 -19.55 -7.70 -6.86
CA LEU A 172 -19.04 -8.87 -7.57
C LEU A 172 -18.35 -8.48 -8.88
N ASN A 173 -18.87 -7.48 -9.57
CA ASN A 173 -18.30 -6.91 -10.79
C ASN A 173 -17.79 -5.49 -10.50
N LEU A 174 -16.49 -5.26 -10.64
CA LEU A 174 -15.90 -3.94 -10.37
C LEU A 174 -16.27 -2.89 -11.43
N ASP A 175 -16.77 -3.29 -12.59
CA ASP A 175 -17.24 -2.36 -13.63
C ASP A 175 -18.58 -1.69 -13.29
N GLU A 176 -19.28 -2.18 -12.26
CA GLU A 176 -20.48 -1.53 -11.73
C GLU A 176 -20.14 -0.24 -10.94
N LEU A 177 -18.89 -0.11 -10.50
CA LEU A 177 -18.43 1.08 -9.79
C LEU A 177 -18.24 2.25 -10.78
N PRO A 178 -18.75 3.44 -10.49
CA PRO A 178 -18.41 4.64 -11.27
C PRO A 178 -16.93 4.97 -11.16
N PHE A 179 -16.40 5.81 -12.04
CA PHE A 179 -15.05 6.31 -11.86
C PHE A 179 -14.92 7.09 -10.54
N PRO A 180 -13.76 7.02 -9.86
CA PRO A 180 -13.55 7.81 -8.64
C PRO A 180 -13.85 9.30 -8.85
N ALA A 181 -14.37 9.97 -7.83
CA ALA A 181 -14.80 11.37 -7.87
C ALA A 181 -13.61 12.35 -7.91
N TRP A 182 -12.84 12.32 -8.97
CA TRP A 182 -11.62 13.11 -9.15
C TRP A 182 -11.87 14.61 -9.05
N GLU A 183 -13.03 15.08 -9.49
CA GLU A 183 -13.45 16.48 -9.46
C GLU A 183 -13.66 17.00 -8.05
N LYS A 184 -13.88 16.12 -7.07
CA LYS A 184 -14.04 16.48 -5.66
C LYS A 184 -12.70 16.59 -4.91
N LEU A 185 -11.61 16.13 -5.51
CA LEU A 185 -10.30 16.17 -4.90
C LEU A 185 -9.63 17.53 -5.13
N ALA A 186 -9.61 18.35 -4.09
CA ALA A 186 -9.09 19.71 -4.16
C ALA A 186 -7.61 19.74 -4.64
N GLY A 187 -7.35 20.48 -5.71
CA GLY A 187 -6.00 20.61 -6.29
C GLY A 187 -5.61 19.53 -7.28
N PHE A 188 -6.44 18.52 -7.52
CA PHE A 188 -6.17 17.50 -8.54
C PHE A 188 -6.32 18.08 -9.96
N PRO A 189 -5.46 17.75 -10.91
CA PRO A 189 -4.26 16.91 -10.80
C PRO A 189 -2.97 17.67 -10.42
N HIS A 190 -3.02 19.01 -10.34
CA HIS A 190 -1.83 19.87 -10.31
C HIS A 190 -1.00 19.75 -9.02
N ALA A 191 -1.66 19.47 -7.91
CA ALA A 191 -1.02 19.37 -6.60
C ALA A 191 -0.84 17.94 -6.10
N TYR A 192 -1.26 16.96 -6.91
CA TYR A 192 -1.00 15.54 -6.69
C TYR A 192 0.03 15.05 -7.70
N HIS A 193 1.01 14.30 -7.26
CA HIS A 193 2.08 13.83 -8.14
C HIS A 193 2.65 12.51 -7.68
N LEU A 194 3.12 11.74 -8.64
CA LEU A 194 3.84 10.50 -8.43
C LEU A 194 5.27 10.79 -7.94
N PRO A 195 6.02 9.79 -7.44
CA PRO A 195 7.41 9.98 -7.07
C PRO A 195 8.20 10.64 -8.21
N LEU A 196 8.99 11.65 -7.88
CA LEU A 196 9.85 12.32 -8.87
C LEU A 196 10.75 11.29 -9.57
N PHE A 197 10.98 11.49 -10.84
CA PHE A 197 11.74 10.61 -11.74
C PHE A 197 11.07 9.27 -12.08
N ALA A 198 9.93 8.92 -11.50
CA ALA A 198 9.19 7.71 -11.83
C ALA A 198 8.32 7.82 -13.10
N TYR A 199 8.20 9.02 -13.67
CA TYR A 199 7.39 9.29 -14.86
C TYR A 199 7.98 10.42 -15.72
N GLU A 200 7.61 10.44 -17.01
CA GLU A 200 8.14 11.39 -17.99
C GLU A 200 7.08 12.37 -18.49
N LYS A 201 5.82 11.93 -18.54
CA LYS A 201 4.69 12.73 -18.99
C LYS A 201 3.90 13.26 -17.80
N HIS A 202 3.50 14.51 -17.84
CA HIS A 202 2.82 15.25 -16.78
C HIS A 202 1.39 15.61 -17.24
N HIS A 203 0.37 15.56 -16.40
CA HIS A 203 0.34 15.18 -14.98
C HIS A 203 0.29 13.67 -14.80
N GLY A 204 0.62 13.20 -13.58
CA GLY A 204 0.51 11.81 -13.19
C GLY A 204 -0.64 11.57 -12.23
N ALA A 205 -1.26 10.40 -12.30
CA ALA A 205 -2.28 9.94 -11.36
C ALA A 205 -2.05 8.49 -10.95
N THR A 206 -2.67 8.08 -9.86
CA THR A 206 -2.74 6.68 -9.43
C THR A 206 -4.04 6.05 -9.91
N MET A 207 -4.03 4.76 -10.21
CA MET A 207 -5.25 3.96 -10.45
C MET A 207 -5.14 2.61 -9.74
N ILE A 208 -6.28 2.08 -9.32
CA ILE A 208 -6.44 0.70 -8.85
C ILE A 208 -7.45 0.05 -9.78
N THR A 209 -7.06 -1.05 -10.42
CA THR A 209 -7.86 -1.74 -11.44
C THR A 209 -8.17 -3.18 -11.06
N SER A 210 -7.68 -3.62 -9.90
CA SER A 210 -7.94 -4.92 -9.32
C SER A 210 -7.97 -4.85 -7.80
N ARG A 211 -8.61 -5.82 -7.18
CA ARG A 211 -8.69 -5.95 -5.72
C ARG A 211 -8.27 -7.33 -5.29
N GLY A 212 -7.37 -7.39 -4.30
CA GLY A 212 -6.84 -8.61 -3.71
C GLY A 212 -5.69 -9.24 -4.49
N CYS A 213 -5.06 -10.22 -3.86
CA CYS A 213 -3.93 -10.96 -4.40
C CYS A 213 -4.05 -12.44 -4.00
N PRO A 214 -3.87 -13.41 -4.92
CA PRO A 214 -4.04 -14.83 -4.61
C PRO A 214 -2.86 -15.43 -3.81
N TYR A 215 -1.76 -14.67 -3.64
CA TYR A 215 -0.55 -15.15 -2.98
C TYR A 215 -0.60 -14.96 -1.46
N THR A 216 0.30 -15.70 -0.76
CA THR A 216 0.31 -15.84 0.71
C THR A 216 1.62 -15.34 1.32
N CYS A 217 2.16 -14.21 0.83
CA CYS A 217 3.35 -13.61 1.43
C CYS A 217 3.12 -13.32 2.92
N SER A 218 4.04 -13.71 3.79
CA SER A 218 3.88 -13.65 5.24
C SER A 218 3.70 -12.23 5.80
N PHE A 219 4.32 -11.25 5.16
CA PHE A 219 4.32 -9.84 5.56
C PHE A 219 3.13 -9.03 5.04
N CYS A 220 2.30 -9.60 4.14
CA CYS A 220 1.27 -8.86 3.43
C CYS A 220 -0.07 -8.92 4.18
N ASP A 221 -0.61 -7.74 4.51
CA ASP A 221 -1.97 -7.63 5.03
C ASP A 221 -2.99 -7.76 3.90
N ARG A 222 -3.92 -8.70 4.04
CA ARG A 222 -4.93 -9.02 3.03
C ARG A 222 -6.35 -8.94 3.60
N THR A 223 -6.53 -8.32 4.76
CA THR A 223 -7.80 -8.35 5.50
C THR A 223 -8.95 -7.68 4.77
N VAL A 224 -8.69 -6.67 3.92
CA VAL A 224 -9.77 -5.98 3.18
C VAL A 224 -10.34 -6.85 2.08
N PHE A 225 -9.46 -7.44 1.23
CA PHE A 225 -9.89 -8.18 0.04
C PHE A 225 -9.67 -9.70 0.15
N GLU A 226 -9.00 -10.16 1.20
CA GLU A 226 -8.61 -11.56 1.41
C GLU A 226 -7.81 -12.14 0.22
N ARG A 227 -7.98 -13.42 -0.10
CA ARG A 227 -7.28 -14.07 -1.22
C ARG A 227 -8.03 -14.00 -2.55
N LEU A 228 -9.22 -13.39 -2.55
CA LEU A 228 -9.97 -13.26 -3.79
C LEU A 228 -9.39 -12.15 -4.66
N TYR A 229 -9.26 -12.45 -5.92
CA TYR A 229 -8.77 -11.53 -6.92
C TYR A 229 -9.90 -11.16 -7.88
N LYS A 230 -10.22 -9.87 -7.98
CA LYS A 230 -11.20 -9.31 -8.89
C LYS A 230 -10.58 -8.19 -9.71
N THR A 231 -11.02 -8.00 -10.93
CA THR A 231 -10.53 -6.94 -11.82
C THR A 231 -11.66 -6.15 -12.45
N ASN A 232 -11.40 -4.91 -12.78
CA ASN A 232 -12.14 -4.23 -13.83
C ASN A 232 -11.82 -4.87 -15.18
N SER A 233 -12.74 -4.79 -16.14
CA SER A 233 -12.49 -5.17 -17.54
C SER A 233 -11.44 -4.26 -18.18
N ALA A 234 -10.82 -4.74 -19.24
CA ALA A 234 -9.88 -3.95 -20.04
C ALA A 234 -10.53 -2.67 -20.58
N GLN A 235 -11.81 -2.76 -20.99
CA GLN A 235 -12.57 -1.61 -21.50
C GLN A 235 -12.80 -0.56 -20.42
N TYR A 236 -13.20 -0.94 -19.21
CA TYR A 236 -13.37 -0.01 -18.09
C TYR A 236 -12.06 0.72 -17.77
N VAL A 237 -10.94 0.00 -17.73
CA VAL A 237 -9.61 0.60 -17.44
C VAL A 237 -9.22 1.59 -18.55
N TYR A 238 -9.41 1.22 -19.81
CA TYR A 238 -9.17 2.11 -20.95
C TYR A 238 -10.01 3.39 -20.85
N ASP A 239 -11.33 3.26 -20.59
CA ASP A 239 -12.25 4.38 -20.51
C ASP A 239 -11.92 5.30 -19.31
N HIS A 240 -11.50 4.73 -18.19
CA HIS A 240 -11.05 5.50 -17.03
C HIS A 240 -9.74 6.26 -17.33
N MET A 241 -8.75 5.63 -17.98
CA MET A 241 -7.55 6.33 -18.46
C MET A 241 -7.90 7.48 -19.42
N LYS A 242 -8.81 7.22 -20.36
CA LYS A 242 -9.32 8.23 -21.30
C LYS A 242 -10.00 9.38 -20.56
N HIS A 243 -10.84 9.09 -19.55
CA HIS A 243 -11.48 10.10 -18.72
C HIS A 243 -10.45 10.97 -17.98
N LEU A 244 -9.44 10.37 -17.36
CA LEU A 244 -8.35 11.11 -16.69
C LEU A 244 -7.59 12.03 -17.66
N ARG A 245 -7.30 11.56 -18.87
CA ARG A 245 -6.65 12.38 -19.90
C ARG A 245 -7.54 13.54 -20.34
N ASP A 246 -8.76 13.24 -20.74
CA ASP A 246 -9.64 14.21 -21.41
C ASP A 246 -10.19 15.28 -20.45
N ARG A 247 -10.47 14.91 -19.20
CA ARG A 247 -11.04 15.80 -18.20
C ARG A 247 -10.01 16.54 -17.35
N PHE A 248 -8.87 15.88 -17.10
CA PHE A 248 -7.89 16.37 -16.13
C PHE A 248 -6.49 16.59 -16.71
N GLY A 249 -6.25 16.26 -17.98
CA GLY A 249 -4.93 16.41 -18.59
C GLY A 249 -3.87 15.50 -17.97
N VAL A 250 -4.27 14.32 -17.50
CA VAL A 250 -3.35 13.29 -16.98
C VAL A 250 -2.75 12.51 -18.15
N TYR A 251 -1.43 12.42 -18.20
CA TYR A 251 -0.71 11.70 -19.27
C TYR A 251 0.16 10.55 -18.76
N HIS A 252 0.19 10.33 -17.45
CA HIS A 252 0.84 9.18 -16.84
C HIS A 252 -0.03 8.57 -15.74
N VAL A 253 -0.18 7.25 -15.73
CA VAL A 253 -0.89 6.51 -14.70
C VAL A 253 0.05 5.52 -14.03
N ASN A 254 0.04 5.48 -12.70
CA ASN A 254 0.68 4.42 -11.95
C ASN A 254 -0.40 3.46 -11.44
N PHE A 255 -0.39 2.21 -11.93
CA PHE A 255 -1.28 1.17 -11.44
C PHE A 255 -0.77 0.65 -10.11
N TYR A 256 -1.52 0.89 -9.03
CA TYR A 256 -1.24 0.44 -7.66
C TYR A 256 -2.04 -0.81 -7.29
N ASP A 257 -2.26 -1.68 -8.26
CA ASP A 257 -2.84 -3.00 -8.01
C ASP A 257 -1.89 -3.84 -7.16
N ASP A 258 -2.43 -4.67 -6.26
CA ASP A 258 -1.65 -5.65 -5.50
C ASP A 258 -0.86 -6.58 -6.45
N LEU A 259 -1.46 -6.91 -7.60
CA LEU A 259 -0.81 -7.66 -8.68
C LEU A 259 -1.51 -7.39 -10.01
N PHE A 260 -1.00 -6.45 -10.80
CA PHE A 260 -1.59 -6.04 -12.08
C PHE A 260 -1.69 -7.18 -13.10
N THR A 261 -0.69 -8.07 -13.14
CA THR A 261 -0.56 -9.12 -14.15
C THR A 261 -1.18 -10.47 -13.75
N ALA A 262 -1.93 -10.55 -12.64
CA ALA A 262 -2.51 -11.83 -12.20
C ALA A 262 -3.48 -12.45 -13.23
N GLN A 263 -4.23 -11.63 -13.96
CA GLN A 263 -5.13 -12.08 -15.03
C GLN A 263 -4.55 -11.69 -16.40
N ARG A 264 -3.74 -12.59 -16.97
CA ARG A 264 -2.99 -12.35 -18.20
C ARG A 264 -3.87 -11.87 -19.36
N LYS A 265 -5.00 -12.55 -19.62
CA LYS A 265 -5.91 -12.23 -20.72
C LYS A 265 -6.41 -10.78 -20.66
N ARG A 266 -6.79 -10.30 -19.47
CA ARG A 266 -7.23 -8.90 -19.26
C ARG A 266 -6.12 -7.90 -19.61
N VAL A 267 -4.87 -8.21 -19.21
CA VAL A 267 -3.72 -7.33 -19.53
C VAL A 267 -3.46 -7.27 -21.02
N GLU A 268 -3.56 -8.42 -21.71
CA GLU A 268 -3.44 -8.50 -23.16
C GLU A 268 -4.54 -7.69 -23.86
N GLU A 269 -5.80 -7.84 -23.45
CA GLU A 269 -6.94 -7.06 -23.96
C GLU A 269 -6.75 -5.54 -23.74
N LEU A 270 -6.25 -5.13 -22.56
CA LEU A 270 -5.96 -3.71 -22.31
C LEU A 270 -4.83 -3.20 -23.22
N CYS A 271 -3.78 -3.99 -23.40
CA CYS A 271 -2.70 -3.63 -24.31
C CYS A 271 -3.22 -3.46 -25.73
N ASP A 272 -4.08 -4.36 -26.21
CA ASP A 272 -4.70 -4.26 -27.54
C ASP A 272 -5.49 -2.96 -27.70
N LEU A 273 -6.34 -2.62 -26.75
CA LEU A 273 -7.09 -1.36 -26.76
C LEU A 273 -6.16 -0.13 -26.82
N LEU A 274 -5.09 -0.13 -26.00
CA LEU A 274 -4.14 1.00 -25.97
C LEU A 274 -3.27 1.10 -27.24
N ILE A 275 -3.01 -0.01 -27.91
CA ILE A 275 -2.26 -0.06 -29.17
C ILE A 275 -3.15 0.37 -30.34
N GLU A 276 -4.37 -0.17 -30.43
CA GLU A 276 -5.34 0.13 -31.50
C GLU A 276 -5.88 1.56 -31.41
N LYS A 277 -6.12 2.04 -30.20
CA LYS A 277 -6.69 3.38 -29.89
C LYS A 277 -5.78 4.15 -28.95
N PRO A 278 -4.64 4.65 -29.40
CA PRO A 278 -3.62 5.25 -28.53
C PRO A 278 -4.14 6.47 -27.76
N LEU A 279 -4.02 6.46 -26.44
CA LEU A 279 -4.33 7.60 -25.60
C LEU A 279 -3.17 8.62 -25.51
N GLY A 280 -1.99 8.28 -26.01
CA GLY A 280 -0.78 9.10 -25.84
C GLY A 280 -0.28 9.17 -24.39
N MET A 281 -0.83 8.36 -23.51
CA MET A 281 -0.47 8.24 -22.10
C MET A 281 0.67 7.22 -21.91
N GLN A 282 1.31 7.30 -20.76
CA GLN A 282 2.26 6.29 -20.26
C GLN A 282 1.71 5.68 -18.97
N PHE A 283 2.23 4.53 -18.57
CA PHE A 283 1.89 3.92 -17.29
C PHE A 283 3.03 3.09 -16.69
N ASN A 284 2.94 2.90 -15.36
CA ASN A 284 3.76 1.95 -14.60
C ASN A 284 2.85 0.89 -13.99
N CYS A 285 3.35 -0.32 -13.81
CA CYS A 285 2.60 -1.39 -13.17
C CYS A 285 3.51 -2.31 -12.36
N ALA A 286 2.91 -3.10 -11.45
CA ALA A 286 3.61 -4.10 -10.66
C ALA A 286 3.38 -5.51 -11.21
N ILE A 287 4.44 -6.31 -11.22
CA ILE A 287 4.43 -7.72 -11.62
C ILE A 287 4.96 -8.61 -10.48
N ARG A 288 4.69 -9.90 -10.58
CA ARG A 288 5.40 -10.91 -9.81
C ARG A 288 6.54 -11.51 -10.65
N THR A 289 7.71 -11.64 -10.06
CA THR A 289 8.88 -12.28 -10.68
C THR A 289 8.53 -13.67 -11.19
N GLY A 290 8.96 -13.99 -12.41
CA GLY A 290 8.72 -15.28 -13.06
C GLY A 290 7.32 -15.47 -13.65
N HIS A 291 6.43 -14.50 -13.56
CA HIS A 291 5.04 -14.57 -14.07
C HIS A 291 4.81 -13.80 -15.37
N THR A 292 5.86 -13.27 -15.98
CA THR A 292 5.80 -12.54 -17.24
C THR A 292 6.56 -13.28 -18.34
N SER A 293 6.11 -13.13 -19.59
CA SER A 293 6.84 -13.57 -20.78
C SER A 293 7.39 -12.37 -21.55
N ASP A 294 8.38 -12.62 -22.41
CA ASP A 294 8.94 -11.60 -23.31
C ASP A 294 7.85 -10.95 -24.16
N GLU A 295 6.89 -11.74 -24.66
CA GLU A 295 5.74 -11.24 -25.42
C GLU A 295 4.89 -10.27 -24.62
N MET A 296 4.54 -10.62 -23.37
CA MET A 296 3.74 -9.75 -22.49
C MET A 296 4.46 -8.43 -22.23
N LEU A 297 5.76 -8.48 -21.93
CA LEU A 297 6.55 -7.28 -21.70
C LEU A 297 6.67 -6.40 -22.96
N ALA A 298 6.84 -7.01 -24.14
CA ALA A 298 6.85 -6.30 -25.40
C ALA A 298 5.49 -5.62 -25.69
N ARG A 299 4.37 -6.31 -25.43
CA ARG A 299 3.01 -5.72 -25.55
C ARG A 299 2.77 -4.58 -24.56
N LEU A 300 3.18 -4.74 -23.29
CA LEU A 300 3.13 -3.65 -22.31
C LEU A 300 3.88 -2.43 -22.80
N LYS A 301 5.09 -2.61 -23.37
CA LYS A 301 5.88 -1.52 -23.94
C LYS A 301 5.16 -0.82 -25.10
N GLN A 302 4.60 -1.57 -26.04
CA GLN A 302 3.83 -1.03 -27.17
C GLN A 302 2.59 -0.27 -26.69
N ALA A 303 1.93 -0.75 -25.64
CA ALA A 303 0.77 -0.12 -25.02
C ALA A 303 1.11 1.17 -24.23
N GLY A 304 2.39 1.50 -24.04
CA GLY A 304 2.84 2.72 -23.37
C GLY A 304 3.38 2.54 -21.96
N ALA A 305 3.64 1.30 -21.54
CA ALA A 305 4.32 1.08 -20.26
C ALA A 305 5.72 1.69 -20.27
N LEU A 306 6.08 2.35 -19.18
CA LEU A 306 7.39 2.98 -18.97
C LEU A 306 8.28 2.14 -18.06
N MET A 307 7.72 1.75 -16.91
CA MET A 307 8.45 1.05 -15.86
C MET A 307 7.61 -0.08 -15.28
N VAL A 308 8.29 -1.17 -14.95
CA VAL A 308 7.69 -2.34 -14.31
C VAL A 308 8.35 -2.53 -12.95
N SER A 309 7.54 -2.57 -11.89
CA SER A 309 7.99 -2.83 -10.52
C SER A 309 7.83 -4.31 -10.18
N MET A 310 8.81 -4.88 -9.48
CA MET A 310 8.72 -6.25 -8.98
C MET A 310 9.13 -6.31 -7.51
N GLY A 311 8.33 -7.01 -6.70
CA GLY A 311 8.71 -7.36 -5.34
C GLY A 311 9.80 -8.43 -5.36
N ILE A 312 10.95 -8.12 -4.80
CA ILE A 312 12.09 -9.04 -4.63
C ILE A 312 12.23 -9.39 -3.15
N GLU A 313 12.03 -8.40 -2.31
CA GLU A 313 12.02 -8.35 -0.85
C GLU A 313 13.39 -8.57 -0.23
N SER A 314 14.05 -9.71 -0.50
CA SER A 314 15.38 -10.07 0.00
C SER A 314 16.16 -10.84 -1.08
N ALA A 315 17.47 -10.92 -0.95
CA ALA A 315 18.31 -11.80 -1.76
C ALA A 315 18.90 -12.98 -0.96
N ASP A 316 18.47 -13.16 0.27
CA ASP A 316 18.77 -14.36 1.02
C ASP A 316 17.76 -15.47 0.70
N PRO A 317 18.19 -16.66 0.24
CA PRO A 317 17.27 -17.74 -0.16
C PRO A 317 16.35 -18.22 0.97
N ALA A 318 16.81 -18.23 2.21
CA ALA A 318 15.99 -18.66 3.35
C ALA A 318 14.91 -17.62 3.67
N MET A 319 15.25 -16.33 3.58
CA MET A 319 14.29 -15.25 3.72
C MET A 319 13.24 -15.26 2.61
N MET A 320 13.66 -15.50 1.36
CA MET A 320 12.73 -15.60 0.23
C MET A 320 11.77 -16.77 0.40
N GLU A 321 12.27 -17.95 0.76
CA GLU A 321 11.42 -19.13 0.97
C GLU A 321 10.43 -18.92 2.12
N ARG A 322 10.89 -18.32 3.22
CA ARG A 322 10.06 -18.06 4.40
C ARG A 322 8.95 -17.04 4.13
N HIS A 323 9.28 -15.94 3.47
CA HIS A 323 8.39 -14.77 3.40
C HIS A 323 7.69 -14.63 2.05
N LYS A 324 8.26 -15.18 0.98
CA LYS A 324 7.75 -15.05 -0.38
C LYS A 324 8.05 -16.27 -1.25
N ALA A 325 7.66 -17.44 -0.80
CA ALA A 325 7.93 -18.70 -1.48
C ALA A 325 7.65 -18.68 -2.99
N GLY A 326 8.44 -19.44 -3.75
CA GLY A 326 8.31 -19.60 -5.19
C GLY A 326 8.98 -18.51 -6.03
N VAL A 327 9.84 -17.66 -5.46
CA VAL A 327 10.71 -16.72 -6.17
C VAL A 327 12.16 -17.10 -5.95
N THR A 328 12.97 -17.14 -7.02
CA THR A 328 14.41 -17.44 -6.95
C THR A 328 15.24 -16.27 -7.48
N LEU A 329 16.50 -16.17 -7.03
CA LEU A 329 17.40 -15.09 -7.48
C LEU A 329 17.67 -15.16 -8.99
N ASP A 330 17.77 -16.35 -9.57
CA ASP A 330 17.94 -16.50 -11.02
C ASP A 330 16.68 -16.06 -11.78
N ALA A 331 15.49 -16.33 -11.27
CA ALA A 331 14.25 -15.82 -11.85
C ALA A 331 14.20 -14.28 -11.78
N VAL A 332 14.70 -13.67 -10.70
CA VAL A 332 14.81 -12.21 -10.59
C VAL A 332 15.74 -11.65 -11.66
N LYS A 333 16.97 -12.18 -11.80
CA LYS A 333 17.93 -11.74 -12.84
C LYS A 333 17.32 -11.83 -14.23
N LYS A 334 16.77 -13.00 -14.56
CA LYS A 334 16.11 -13.24 -15.85
C LYS A 334 14.98 -12.23 -16.10
N THR A 335 14.15 -11.97 -15.09
CA THR A 335 13.04 -11.01 -15.24
C THR A 335 13.55 -9.60 -15.50
N VAL A 336 14.62 -9.15 -14.82
CA VAL A 336 15.25 -7.84 -15.09
C VAL A 336 15.76 -7.75 -16.53
N GLU A 337 16.45 -8.79 -17.01
CA GLU A 337 16.94 -8.86 -18.41
C GLU A 337 15.77 -8.81 -19.40
N GLN A 338 14.69 -9.56 -19.17
CA GLN A 338 13.50 -9.53 -20.02
C GLN A 338 12.84 -8.15 -20.07
N ILE A 339 12.75 -7.45 -18.93
CA ILE A 339 12.20 -6.09 -18.84
C ILE A 339 13.06 -5.13 -19.69
N HIS A 340 14.38 -5.20 -19.59
CA HIS A 340 15.28 -4.35 -20.37
C HIS A 340 15.25 -4.69 -21.86
N ASN A 341 15.20 -5.96 -22.23
CA ASN A 341 15.08 -6.40 -23.62
C ASN A 341 13.80 -5.89 -24.27
N ALA A 342 12.72 -5.76 -23.51
CA ALA A 342 11.48 -5.13 -23.96
C ALA A 342 11.55 -3.58 -24.03
N GLY A 343 12.66 -2.96 -23.63
CA GLY A 343 12.82 -1.50 -23.58
C GLY A 343 12.06 -0.82 -22.45
N LEU A 344 11.73 -1.57 -21.39
CA LEU A 344 11.10 -1.08 -20.18
C LEU A 344 12.15 -0.76 -19.12
N ARG A 345 11.77 0.00 -18.09
CA ARG A 345 12.58 0.23 -16.89
C ARG A 345 12.23 -0.80 -15.82
N ALA A 346 13.24 -1.28 -15.12
CA ALA A 346 13.08 -2.24 -14.02
C ALA A 346 13.19 -1.55 -12.67
N LYS A 347 12.15 -1.68 -11.82
CA LYS A 347 12.16 -1.23 -10.43
C LYS A 347 12.11 -2.42 -9.48
N GLY A 348 13.09 -2.52 -8.58
CA GLY A 348 13.09 -3.51 -7.51
C GLY A 348 12.46 -2.97 -6.22
N LEU A 349 11.59 -3.76 -5.60
CA LEU A 349 11.00 -3.47 -4.29
C LEU A 349 11.58 -4.42 -3.26
N PHE A 350 11.99 -3.89 -2.11
CA PHE A 350 12.67 -4.62 -1.04
C PHE A 350 12.10 -4.25 0.32
N ILE A 351 12.17 -5.19 1.25
CA ILE A 351 11.78 -5.01 2.65
C ILE A 351 13.00 -5.28 3.53
N PHE A 352 13.27 -4.39 4.47
CA PHE A 352 14.37 -4.49 5.41
C PHE A 352 13.83 -4.65 6.83
N GLY A 353 14.37 -5.62 7.58
CA GLY A 353 14.06 -5.84 9.00
C GLY A 353 12.99 -6.89 9.26
N MET A 354 12.75 -7.82 8.33
CA MET A 354 11.84 -8.95 8.54
C MET A 354 12.39 -9.96 9.56
N PRO A 355 11.54 -10.71 10.27
CA PRO A 355 11.98 -11.80 11.15
C PRO A 355 12.96 -12.77 10.48
N GLY A 356 14.07 -13.05 11.13
CA GLY A 356 15.15 -13.89 10.62
C GLY A 356 16.24 -13.13 9.84
N GLU A 357 16.09 -11.85 9.60
CA GLU A 357 17.10 -11.04 8.92
C GLU A 357 18.27 -10.69 9.84
N THR A 358 19.46 -10.58 9.27
CA THR A 358 20.70 -10.25 9.95
C THR A 358 21.51 -9.22 9.14
N PRO A 359 22.54 -8.58 9.72
CA PRO A 359 23.43 -7.71 8.97
C PRO A 359 24.05 -8.38 7.73
N GLU A 360 24.32 -9.70 7.80
CA GLU A 360 24.90 -10.49 6.70
C GLU A 360 23.89 -10.66 5.56
N THR A 361 22.62 -11.00 5.85
CA THR A 361 21.57 -11.15 4.82
C THR A 361 21.30 -9.84 4.12
N ILE A 362 21.38 -8.70 4.84
CA ILE A 362 21.26 -7.36 4.24
C ILE A 362 22.43 -7.03 3.33
N ARG A 363 23.67 -7.36 3.75
CA ARG A 363 24.84 -7.15 2.88
C ARG A 363 24.75 -8.01 1.63
N ALA A 364 24.34 -9.26 1.74
CA ALA A 364 24.11 -10.15 0.59
C ALA A 364 23.02 -9.56 -0.35
N THR A 365 21.92 -9.05 0.21
CA THR A 365 20.88 -8.36 -0.56
C THR A 365 21.43 -7.12 -1.25
N SER A 366 22.28 -6.33 -0.57
CA SER A 366 22.94 -5.15 -1.14
C SER A 366 23.85 -5.51 -2.32
N ASP A 367 24.64 -6.57 -2.19
CA ASP A 367 25.53 -7.04 -3.27
C ASP A 367 24.73 -7.54 -4.47
N PHE A 368 23.67 -8.28 -4.22
CA PHE A 368 22.78 -8.77 -5.26
C PHE A 368 22.11 -7.62 -6.03
N ILE A 369 21.58 -6.61 -5.33
CA ILE A 369 20.97 -5.44 -5.96
C ILE A 369 21.94 -4.73 -6.90
N LEU A 370 23.20 -4.59 -6.49
CA LEU A 370 24.23 -3.97 -7.35
C LEU A 370 24.62 -4.83 -8.55
N SER A 371 24.38 -6.15 -8.49
CA SER A 371 24.56 -7.04 -9.64
C SER A 371 23.41 -6.97 -10.63
N LEU A 372 22.25 -6.41 -10.24
CA LEU A 372 21.11 -6.19 -11.09
C LEU A 372 21.21 -4.80 -11.76
N ASP A 373 20.80 -4.71 -13.00
CA ASP A 373 20.73 -3.43 -13.70
C ASP A 373 19.42 -2.67 -13.41
N LEU A 374 19.04 -2.55 -12.13
CA LEU A 374 17.82 -1.84 -11.75
C LEU A 374 17.90 -0.36 -12.09
N ASP A 375 16.83 0.17 -12.67
CA ASP A 375 16.68 1.61 -12.95
C ASP A 375 16.23 2.40 -11.74
N GLU A 376 15.51 1.75 -10.83
CA GLU A 376 15.03 2.32 -9.58
C GLU A 376 14.95 1.22 -8.51
N MET A 377 15.16 1.61 -7.27
CA MET A 377 15.01 0.76 -6.10
C MET A 377 14.11 1.45 -5.09
N ASN A 378 13.19 0.72 -4.51
CA ASN A 378 12.48 1.14 -3.30
C ASN A 378 12.72 0.09 -2.21
N MET A 379 13.18 0.55 -1.07
CA MET A 379 13.36 -0.28 0.12
C MET A 379 12.49 0.29 1.24
N THR A 380 11.62 -0.53 1.79
CA THR A 380 10.76 -0.18 2.92
C THR A 380 11.30 -0.79 4.20
N LYS A 381 11.09 -0.12 5.32
CA LYS A 381 11.35 -0.67 6.64
C LYS A 381 10.18 -1.56 7.02
N PHE A 382 10.47 -2.76 7.47
CA PHE A 382 9.44 -3.72 7.84
C PHE A 382 8.55 -3.18 8.97
N SER A 383 7.25 -3.23 8.74
CA SER A 383 6.23 -2.95 9.76
C SER A 383 5.31 -4.16 9.82
N PRO A 384 5.27 -4.91 10.92
CA PRO A 384 4.32 -5.98 11.09
C PRO A 384 2.91 -5.38 11.17
N LEU A 385 2.08 -5.66 10.20
CA LEU A 385 0.69 -5.19 10.14
C LEU A 385 -0.23 -6.22 10.78
N HIS A 386 -1.27 -5.77 11.48
CA HIS A 386 -2.18 -6.63 12.26
C HIS A 386 -2.82 -7.75 11.44
N GLY A 387 -3.12 -7.50 10.16
CA GLY A 387 -3.72 -8.48 9.26
C GLY A 387 -2.73 -9.32 8.47
N ALA A 388 -1.42 -9.15 8.68
CA ALA A 388 -0.41 -9.95 8.03
C ALA A 388 -0.21 -11.28 8.78
N PRO A 389 0.00 -12.42 8.07
CA PRO A 389 0.24 -13.73 8.70
C PRO A 389 1.36 -13.72 9.75
N ILE A 390 2.36 -12.86 9.58
CA ILE A 390 3.53 -12.77 10.46
C ILE A 390 3.28 -11.98 11.77
N TRP A 391 2.10 -11.37 11.92
CA TRP A 391 1.79 -10.50 13.06
C TRP A 391 2.02 -11.19 14.42
N ASP A 392 1.46 -12.38 14.62
CA ASP A 392 1.53 -13.07 15.91
C ASP A 392 2.96 -13.46 16.30
N GLU A 393 3.79 -13.81 15.33
CA GLU A 393 5.22 -14.06 15.54
C GLU A 393 5.94 -12.80 16.04
N CYS A 394 5.71 -11.66 15.39
CA CYS A 394 6.33 -10.39 15.78
C CYS A 394 5.81 -9.90 17.13
N ALA A 395 4.50 -9.97 17.37
CA ALA A 395 3.86 -9.51 18.59
C ALA A 395 4.16 -10.38 19.83
N SER A 396 4.63 -11.61 19.62
CA SER A 396 5.09 -12.48 20.71
C SER A 396 6.46 -12.10 21.26
N ASN A 397 7.22 -11.28 20.54
CA ASN A 397 8.61 -10.92 20.85
C ASN A 397 9.57 -12.12 20.97
N THR A 398 9.24 -13.24 20.30
CA THR A 398 10.05 -14.47 20.35
C THR A 398 11.14 -14.52 19.28
N THR A 399 11.03 -13.69 18.23
CA THR A 399 11.98 -13.65 17.09
C THR A 399 12.59 -12.27 16.89
N GLY A 400 12.34 -11.38 17.83
CA GLY A 400 12.79 -10.00 17.79
C GLY A 400 12.13 -9.17 18.89
N ASP A 401 12.22 -7.85 18.76
CA ASP A 401 11.66 -6.88 19.69
C ASP A 401 10.76 -5.90 18.93
N MET A 402 9.48 -5.83 19.28
CA MET A 402 8.46 -5.03 18.62
C MET A 402 8.01 -3.85 19.49
N ILE A 403 7.91 -2.67 18.89
CA ILE A 403 7.25 -1.49 19.44
C ILE A 403 5.88 -1.37 18.78
N GLU A 404 4.83 -1.70 19.51
CA GLU A 404 3.45 -1.57 19.01
C GLU A 404 2.98 -0.11 19.13
N ASP A 405 3.53 0.77 18.29
CA ASP A 405 3.03 2.13 18.10
C ASP A 405 2.44 2.28 16.70
N TRP A 406 1.14 2.37 16.59
CA TRP A 406 0.41 2.42 15.32
C TRP A 406 0.83 3.59 14.44
N ARG A 407 1.17 4.75 15.04
CA ARG A 407 1.59 5.93 14.28
C ARG A 407 2.92 5.73 13.57
N LEU A 408 3.79 4.88 14.12
CA LEU A 408 5.09 4.53 13.53
C LEU A 408 5.01 3.39 12.50
N MET A 409 3.89 2.66 12.43
CA MET A 409 3.68 1.54 11.50
C MET A 409 3.34 2.05 10.08
N ASN A 410 4.26 2.77 9.47
CA ASN A 410 4.12 3.42 8.16
C ASN A 410 5.20 3.01 7.15
N CYS A 411 5.94 1.93 7.43
CA CYS A 411 7.06 1.44 6.62
C CYS A 411 8.25 2.43 6.47
N LEU A 412 8.27 3.51 7.25
CA LEU A 412 9.37 4.48 7.31
C LEU A 412 10.19 4.38 8.60
N ASN A 413 9.69 3.65 9.59
CA ASN A 413 10.31 3.45 10.90
C ASN A 413 10.55 1.98 11.17
N PHE A 414 11.62 1.64 11.90
CA PHE A 414 11.85 0.29 12.41
C PHE A 414 11.07 0.10 13.72
N VAL A 415 9.82 -0.35 13.61
CA VAL A 415 9.00 -0.72 14.76
C VAL A 415 9.31 -2.14 15.25
N TYR A 416 9.89 -2.97 14.39
CA TYR A 416 10.35 -4.32 14.71
C TYR A 416 11.86 -4.44 14.51
N LYS A 417 12.55 -5.06 15.47
CA LYS A 417 13.98 -5.36 15.44
C LYS A 417 14.15 -6.89 15.52
N PRO A 418 14.60 -7.57 14.44
CA PRO A 418 14.92 -9.00 14.48
C PRO A 418 16.04 -9.29 15.50
N GLU A 419 16.09 -10.53 16.02
CA GLU A 419 17.15 -10.97 16.95
C GLU A 419 18.57 -10.78 16.39
N GLY A 420 18.74 -10.87 15.06
CA GLY A 420 20.03 -10.74 14.39
C GLY A 420 20.67 -9.35 14.46
N PHE A 421 19.97 -8.35 15.03
CA PHE A 421 20.49 -6.97 15.15
C PHE A 421 20.65 -6.58 16.61
N GLU A 422 21.73 -5.86 16.92
CA GLU A 422 21.99 -5.35 18.27
C GLU A 422 21.00 -4.24 18.64
N SER A 423 20.75 -3.31 17.70
CA SER A 423 19.89 -2.16 17.94
C SER A 423 19.15 -1.67 16.68
N ARG A 424 18.13 -0.81 16.86
CA ARG A 424 17.45 -0.12 15.77
C ARG A 424 18.33 0.93 15.10
N GLU A 425 19.28 1.49 15.82
CA GLU A 425 20.29 2.40 15.31
C GLU A 425 21.23 1.69 14.32
N GLU A 426 21.63 0.45 14.61
CA GLU A 426 22.38 -0.39 13.67
C GLU A 426 21.58 -0.63 12.39
N MET A 427 20.30 -0.97 12.53
CA MET A 427 19.39 -1.16 11.38
C MET A 427 19.28 0.12 10.55
N ASP A 428 19.10 1.29 11.17
CA ASP A 428 19.04 2.58 10.48
C ASP A 428 20.37 2.90 9.76
N ALA A 429 21.50 2.60 10.37
CA ALA A 429 22.82 2.80 9.77
C ALA A 429 23.00 1.90 8.53
N LEU A 430 22.66 0.63 8.63
CA LEU A 430 22.72 -0.32 7.51
C LEU A 430 21.73 0.01 6.41
N TYR A 431 20.51 0.42 6.75
CA TYR A 431 19.51 0.89 5.77
C TYR A 431 20.04 2.08 4.96
N ASN A 432 20.56 3.10 5.65
CA ASN A 432 21.12 4.29 5.01
C ASN A 432 22.34 3.96 4.15
N TRP A 433 23.23 3.08 4.64
CA TRP A 433 24.38 2.59 3.89
C TRP A 433 23.95 1.88 2.61
N HIS A 434 22.94 1.00 2.69
CA HIS A 434 22.43 0.24 1.57
C HIS A 434 21.82 1.15 0.50
N VAL A 435 20.90 2.04 0.91
CA VAL A 435 20.26 3.01 -0.01
C VAL A 435 21.30 3.88 -0.70
N LYS A 436 22.24 4.42 0.06
CA LYS A 436 23.33 5.25 -0.48
C LYS A 436 24.19 4.46 -1.46
N ARG A 437 24.56 3.23 -1.15
CA ARG A 437 25.39 2.37 -1.98
C ARG A 437 24.78 2.13 -3.35
N PHE A 438 23.46 1.94 -3.43
CA PHE A 438 22.75 1.79 -4.71
C PHE A 438 22.78 3.08 -5.52
N TYR A 439 22.30 4.20 -4.94
CA TYR A 439 22.17 5.47 -5.67
C TYR A 439 23.52 6.11 -6.00
N ASP A 440 24.57 5.82 -5.25
CA ASP A 440 25.95 6.26 -5.54
C ASP A 440 26.67 5.34 -6.53
N SER A 441 26.12 4.18 -6.87
CA SER A 441 26.77 3.24 -7.78
C SER A 441 26.98 3.85 -9.18
N LYS A 442 28.14 3.52 -9.81
CA LYS A 442 28.44 3.98 -11.16
C LYS A 442 27.39 3.52 -12.18
N GLY A 443 26.84 2.30 -12.00
CA GLY A 443 25.80 1.73 -12.85
C GLY A 443 24.54 2.59 -12.83
N TYR A 444 23.98 2.85 -11.64
CA TYR A 444 22.80 3.69 -11.49
C TYR A 444 23.03 5.12 -12.04
N ARG A 445 24.11 5.80 -11.62
CA ARG A 445 24.40 7.18 -12.07
C ARG A 445 24.52 7.30 -13.59
N ARG A 446 25.13 6.30 -14.24
CA ARG A 446 25.26 6.28 -15.70
C ARG A 446 23.88 6.11 -16.36
N ARG A 447 23.02 5.22 -15.87
CA ARG A 447 21.67 5.03 -16.40
C ARG A 447 20.81 6.27 -16.19
N PHE A 448 20.86 6.85 -15.00
CA PHE A 448 20.14 8.07 -14.67
C PHE A 448 20.58 9.24 -15.55
N ALA A 449 21.89 9.47 -15.72
CA ALA A 449 22.42 10.54 -16.55
C ALA A 449 21.96 10.43 -18.03
N LYS A 450 21.92 9.21 -18.58
CA LYS A 450 21.42 9.00 -19.96
C LYS A 450 19.95 9.40 -20.14
N ARG A 451 19.17 9.39 -19.07
CA ARG A 451 17.73 9.68 -19.09
C ARG A 451 17.39 11.04 -18.50
N LEU A 452 18.36 11.83 -18.09
CA LEU A 452 18.14 13.09 -17.37
C LEU A 452 17.20 14.03 -18.15
N TRP A 453 17.34 14.10 -19.47
CA TRP A 453 16.46 14.92 -20.31
C TRP A 453 14.99 14.43 -20.33
N GLN A 454 14.78 13.13 -20.19
CA GLN A 454 13.43 12.54 -20.10
C GLN A 454 12.72 12.97 -18.81
N HIS A 455 13.51 13.26 -17.76
CA HIS A 455 13.03 13.74 -16.47
C HIS A 455 13.01 15.26 -16.32
N ARG A 456 13.04 16.02 -17.42
CA ARG A 456 13.07 17.49 -17.39
C ARG A 456 11.95 18.12 -16.58
N TRP A 457 10.77 17.46 -16.51
CA TRP A 457 9.68 17.95 -15.64
C TRP A 457 10.03 17.80 -14.15
N SER A 458 10.56 16.68 -13.73
CA SER A 458 10.99 16.48 -12.33
C SER A 458 12.09 17.46 -11.95
N LEU A 459 13.03 17.72 -12.86
CA LEU A 459 14.07 18.75 -12.66
C LEU A 459 13.46 20.14 -12.55
N TRP A 460 12.52 20.48 -13.42
CA TRP A 460 11.83 21.75 -13.37
C TRP A 460 11.01 21.91 -12.07
N HIS A 461 10.35 20.84 -11.64
CA HIS A 461 9.62 20.83 -10.36
C HIS A 461 10.54 21.10 -9.17
N ILE A 462 11.72 20.44 -9.13
CA ILE A 462 12.74 20.70 -8.11
C ILE A 462 13.21 22.16 -8.17
N LEU A 463 13.45 22.70 -9.36
CA LEU A 463 13.86 24.10 -9.51
C LEU A 463 12.78 25.09 -9.07
N LYS A 464 11.52 24.80 -9.39
CA LYS A 464 10.37 25.61 -8.94
C LYS A 464 10.23 25.63 -7.42
N HIS A 465 10.56 24.52 -6.76
CA HIS A 465 10.53 24.35 -5.30
C HIS A 465 11.94 24.33 -4.70
N LEU A 466 12.85 25.13 -5.26
CA LEU A 466 14.25 25.18 -4.82
C LEU A 466 14.42 25.60 -3.36
N PRO A 467 13.66 26.60 -2.84
CA PRO A 467 13.74 26.96 -1.42
C PRO A 467 13.39 25.79 -0.50
N GLU A 468 12.31 25.06 -0.78
CA GLU A 468 11.87 23.89 -0.03
C GLU A 468 12.89 22.75 -0.15
N THR A 469 13.45 22.56 -1.35
CA THR A 469 14.51 21.57 -1.60
C THR A 469 15.77 21.86 -0.77
N ILE A 470 16.20 23.12 -0.75
CA ILE A 470 17.35 23.54 0.06
C ILE A 470 17.04 23.43 1.56
N ALA A 471 15.84 23.84 1.98
CA ALA A 471 15.40 23.71 3.36
C ALA A 471 15.38 22.25 3.80
N ALA A 472 14.85 21.34 2.94
CA ALA A 472 14.87 19.91 3.17
C ALA A 472 16.30 19.37 3.32
N ALA A 473 17.18 19.68 2.37
CA ALA A 473 18.57 19.22 2.40
C ALA A 473 19.31 19.71 3.65
N ARG A 474 19.13 20.97 4.02
CA ARG A 474 19.71 21.56 5.24
C ARG A 474 19.14 20.92 6.50
N TYR A 475 17.83 20.74 6.56
CA TYR A 475 17.16 20.15 7.70
C TYR A 475 17.65 18.71 7.96
N PHE A 476 17.66 17.86 6.93
CA PHE A 476 18.14 16.49 7.08
C PHE A 476 19.64 16.39 7.38
N SER A 477 20.44 17.38 6.94
CA SER A 477 21.88 17.41 7.25
C SER A 477 22.15 17.92 8.66
N ALA A 478 21.43 18.95 9.13
CA ALA A 478 21.67 19.61 10.40
C ALA A 478 21.00 18.92 11.60
N ASN A 479 19.86 18.25 11.37
CA ASN A 479 19.02 17.72 12.45
C ASN A 479 18.97 16.20 12.52
N LYS A 480 19.94 15.51 11.90
CA LYS A 480 19.96 14.04 11.91
C LYS A 480 19.92 13.47 13.33
N GLU A 481 20.76 13.99 14.24
CA GLU A 481 20.76 13.56 15.64
C GLU A 481 19.46 13.92 16.38
N GLN A 482 18.89 15.10 16.12
CA GLN A 482 17.62 15.51 16.71
C GLN A 482 16.44 14.68 16.20
N LEU A 483 16.43 14.36 14.90
CA LEU A 483 15.44 13.46 14.30
C LEU A 483 15.52 12.04 14.89
N ASP A 484 16.73 11.52 15.01
CA ASP A 484 16.96 10.21 15.59
C ASP A 484 16.64 10.21 17.10
N ARG A 485 16.90 11.33 17.79
CA ARG A 485 16.49 11.52 19.18
C ARG A 485 14.98 11.64 19.34
N ALA A 486 14.30 12.43 18.50
CA ALA A 486 12.84 12.56 18.51
C ALA A 486 12.16 11.22 18.24
N LYS A 487 12.70 10.38 17.35
CA LYS A 487 12.21 9.02 17.11
C LYS A 487 12.42 8.11 18.33
N ARG A 488 13.53 8.26 19.05
CA ARG A 488 13.80 7.47 20.29
C ARG A 488 12.94 7.91 21.47
N GLU A 489 12.67 9.21 21.60
CA GLU A 489 11.87 9.80 22.66
C GLU A 489 10.37 9.80 22.35
N PHE A 490 9.97 9.19 21.22
CA PHE A 490 8.59 9.12 20.80
C PHE A 490 7.76 8.33 21.83
N LYS A 491 6.77 8.99 22.41
CA LYS A 491 5.87 8.38 23.38
C LYS A 491 4.64 7.82 22.67
N LEU A 492 4.27 6.61 23.02
CA LEU A 492 3.02 6.01 22.63
C LEU A 492 1.85 6.99 22.83
N HIS A 493 0.93 7.03 21.88
CA HIS A 493 -0.28 7.85 22.05
C HIS A 493 -1.03 7.42 23.31
N PRO A 494 -1.40 8.34 24.23
CA PRO A 494 -1.93 7.99 25.54
C PRO A 494 -3.22 7.16 25.49
N ARG A 495 -3.96 7.21 24.39
CA ARG A 495 -5.21 6.46 24.19
C ARG A 495 -5.02 5.18 23.36
N GLN A 496 -3.84 4.91 22.84
CA GLN A 496 -3.62 3.69 22.06
C GLN A 496 -3.66 2.47 22.99
N PRO A 497 -4.55 1.52 22.79
CA PRO A 497 -4.52 0.26 23.51
C PRO A 497 -3.35 -0.59 23.00
N VAL A 498 -2.67 -1.27 23.92
CA VAL A 498 -1.57 -2.19 23.62
C VAL A 498 -2.08 -3.62 23.63
N GLY A 499 -1.61 -4.43 22.70
CA GLY A 499 -1.88 -5.87 22.67
C GLY A 499 -3.27 -6.24 22.13
N LEU A 500 -3.91 -5.38 21.34
CA LEU A 500 -5.11 -5.77 20.62
C LEU A 500 -4.79 -6.89 19.63
N ARG A 501 -5.53 -7.99 19.72
CA ARG A 501 -5.37 -9.11 18.81
C ARG A 501 -6.24 -8.91 17.57
N PRO A 502 -5.71 -9.22 16.37
CA PRO A 502 -6.49 -9.14 15.14
C PRO A 502 -7.64 -10.15 15.14
N ALA A 503 -8.78 -9.73 14.62
CA ALA A 503 -9.90 -10.62 14.30
C ALA A 503 -9.72 -11.16 12.87
N LEU A 504 -8.74 -12.05 12.67
CA LEU A 504 -8.48 -12.64 11.36
C LEU A 504 -9.63 -13.56 10.93
N SER A 505 -9.93 -13.58 9.64
CA SER A 505 -10.82 -14.60 9.08
C SER A 505 -10.20 -16.01 9.23
N PRO A 506 -11.00 -17.10 9.22
CA PRO A 506 -10.46 -18.45 9.32
C PRO A 506 -9.39 -18.76 8.26
N GLU A 507 -9.51 -18.21 7.05
CA GLU A 507 -8.51 -18.37 5.99
C GLU A 507 -7.19 -17.66 6.32
N LEU A 508 -7.27 -16.42 6.81
CA LEU A 508 -6.09 -15.66 7.22
C LEU A 508 -5.45 -16.27 8.48
N GLN A 509 -6.23 -16.86 9.39
CA GLN A 509 -5.71 -17.61 10.53
C GLN A 509 -4.94 -18.87 10.06
N ALA A 510 -5.50 -19.61 9.10
CA ALA A 510 -4.82 -20.78 8.51
C ALA A 510 -3.50 -20.38 7.82
N ASP A 511 -3.50 -19.28 7.09
CA ASP A 511 -2.29 -18.72 6.46
C ASP A 511 -1.24 -18.29 7.50
N ALA A 512 -1.66 -17.68 8.60
CA ALA A 512 -0.78 -17.30 9.70
C ALA A 512 -0.12 -18.55 10.32
N ILE A 513 -0.91 -19.59 10.59
CA ILE A 513 -0.42 -20.87 11.12
C ILE A 513 0.56 -21.52 10.13
N ALA A 514 0.24 -21.53 8.83
CA ALA A 514 1.11 -22.08 7.79
C ALA A 514 2.45 -21.32 7.69
N ALA A 515 2.42 -19.99 7.81
CA ALA A 515 3.61 -19.14 7.81
C ALA A 515 4.50 -19.36 9.05
N MET A 516 3.91 -19.68 10.20
CA MET A 516 4.63 -19.96 11.46
C MET A 516 5.19 -21.38 11.55
N SER A 517 4.72 -22.30 10.70
CA SER A 517 5.22 -23.68 10.73
C SER A 517 6.68 -23.71 10.30
N PRO A 518 7.62 -24.22 11.13
CA PRO A 518 9.01 -24.30 10.74
C PRO A 518 9.13 -25.15 9.48
N VAL A 519 9.75 -24.61 8.45
CA VAL A 519 10.09 -25.34 7.25
C VAL A 519 10.86 -26.58 7.69
N LYS A 520 10.29 -27.78 7.50
CA LYS A 520 11.03 -29.03 7.70
C LYS A 520 12.19 -29.02 6.71
N VAL A 521 13.35 -28.54 7.16
CA VAL A 521 14.60 -28.73 6.44
C VAL A 521 14.84 -30.22 6.41
N SER A 522 14.46 -30.91 5.34
CA SER A 522 14.86 -32.27 5.09
C SER A 522 16.37 -32.21 4.90
N ARG A 523 17.14 -32.52 5.97
CA ARG A 523 18.53 -32.93 5.84
C ARG A 523 18.56 -34.19 4.98
N ARG A 524 18.67 -34.02 3.67
CA ARG A 524 19.18 -35.11 2.83
C ARG A 524 20.65 -35.30 3.20
N VAL A 525 20.89 -36.27 4.09
CA VAL A 525 22.18 -36.87 4.25
C VAL A 525 22.54 -37.42 2.87
N ARG A 526 23.57 -36.89 2.24
CA ARG A 526 24.19 -37.50 1.08
C ARG A 526 24.82 -38.81 1.56
N SER A 527 24.21 -39.93 1.23
CA SER A 527 24.92 -41.21 1.11
C SER A 527 25.35 -41.31 -0.35
N ASP A 528 26.65 -41.26 -0.59
CA ASP A 528 27.24 -41.59 -1.87
C ASP A 528 26.92 -43.04 -2.21
N SER A 529 26.25 -43.27 -3.35
CA SER A 529 26.52 -44.43 -4.22
C SER A 529 25.70 -44.35 -5.51
N THR A 530 26.42 -44.32 -6.62
CA THR A 530 26.14 -44.88 -7.97
C THR A 530 24.83 -44.56 -8.67
N GLY A 531 24.99 -43.79 -9.72
CA GLY A 531 24.40 -43.77 -11.05
C GLY A 531 22.98 -44.26 -11.28
N SER A 532 22.08 -43.35 -11.59
CA SER A 532 21.03 -43.55 -12.62
C SER A 532 20.32 -42.23 -12.87
N ALA A 533 20.15 -41.87 -14.13
CA ALA A 533 19.48 -40.64 -14.58
C ALA A 533 18.02 -40.63 -14.10
N ALA A 534 17.66 -39.65 -13.27
CA ALA A 534 16.29 -39.42 -12.85
C ALA A 534 15.68 -38.25 -13.65
N VAL A 535 14.57 -38.56 -14.30
CA VAL A 535 13.63 -37.65 -14.99
C VAL A 535 13.13 -36.60 -14.01
N PRO A 536 13.03 -35.29 -14.39
CA PRO A 536 12.52 -34.26 -13.50
C PRO A 536 11.03 -34.48 -13.23
N PRO A 537 10.54 -34.18 -12.01
CA PRO A 537 9.12 -34.31 -11.68
C PRO A 537 8.29 -33.34 -12.48
N LYS A 538 7.20 -33.82 -13.05
CA LYS A 538 6.18 -33.05 -13.76
C LYS A 538 5.62 -31.97 -12.83
N MET A 539 5.62 -30.72 -13.32
CA MET A 539 4.92 -29.59 -12.70
C MET A 539 3.45 -29.94 -12.48
N GLY A 540 2.98 -29.79 -11.26
CA GLY A 540 1.58 -29.95 -10.89
C GLY A 540 0.71 -28.99 -11.71
N LYS A 541 -0.39 -29.53 -12.19
CA LYS A 541 -1.41 -28.80 -12.96
C LYS A 541 -1.91 -27.58 -12.16
N PRO A 542 -2.15 -26.42 -12.80
CA PRO A 542 -2.85 -25.32 -12.15
C PRO A 542 -4.25 -25.77 -11.73
N LEU A 543 -4.67 -25.34 -10.55
CA LEU A 543 -6.02 -25.56 -10.04
C LEU A 543 -7.05 -24.98 -11.02
N PRO A 544 -8.17 -25.69 -11.28
CA PRO A 544 -9.19 -25.21 -12.18
C PRO A 544 -9.83 -23.94 -11.64
N VAL A 545 -9.87 -22.92 -12.48
CA VAL A 545 -10.71 -21.74 -12.27
C VAL A 545 -12.15 -22.21 -12.38
N ALA A 546 -12.90 -22.17 -11.28
CA ALA A 546 -14.33 -22.39 -11.30
C ALA A 546 -14.96 -21.30 -12.21
N GLY A 547 -15.47 -21.73 -13.36
CA GLY A 547 -16.32 -20.91 -14.18
C GLY A 547 -17.69 -20.73 -13.50
N VAL A 548 -18.12 -19.52 -13.39
CA VAL A 548 -19.39 -18.86 -13.79
C VAL A 548 -19.23 -17.39 -13.46
#